data_2f2c7899aabc947aee3c67800c8f480b
#
_entry.id   2f2c7899aabc947aee3c67800c8f480b
#
_cell.length_a   1.000
_cell.length_b   1.000
_cell.length_c   1.000
_cell.angle_alpha   90.00
_cell.angle_beta   90.00
_cell.angle_gamma   90.00
#
_symmetry.space_group_name_H-M   'P 1'
#
loop_
_entity.id
_entity.type
_entity.pdbx_description
1 polymer ?
#
loop_
_entity_poly.entity_id
_entity_poly.type
_entity_poly.pdbx_seq_one_letter_code
_entity_poly.pdbx_strand_id
1 'polypeptide(L)'
;MNRIQIQILQTLLEGEKSVYEVIDNQDGSLPEFLEALEELQREGIVKFDSGKIYIVDKNFAEKFRSIDARCECCAGTGYKINRFYALILSKYKEICKNRPPAVEKFDQGFISEDGVIRRLEFIHEKGDIYEKFFIVGDDDLFSLALSLTELPKEVVVVDIDERLVNFINRVAKEEKLNVSAFVYDVQKELPEEFRKSFDVFVTDPVETVDGIKLFLSRGISALRGIGSSGYFGLTTLEASRRKWFEIERMILEMGFVITDIKRRFNVYPADEKSYRQFEEKLPIFKILGFKTDYDWYTSSLFRIEAVKEPRPLVEGEMIIDERVYKDEESLATPY
;
A
#
# COMPACT_ATOMS: atom_id res chain seq x y z
N MET A 1 14.15 -14.01 23.15
CA MET A 1 13.99 -12.95 22.13
C MET A 1 13.09 -13.42 21.01
N ASN A 2 12.19 -12.57 20.60
CA ASN A 2 11.33 -12.82 19.44
C ASN A 2 11.97 -12.30 18.14
N ARG A 3 11.33 -12.59 17.01
CA ARG A 3 11.84 -12.25 15.68
C ARG A 3 12.00 -10.73 15.47
N ILE A 4 11.06 -9.93 15.96
CA ILE A 4 11.08 -8.47 15.79
C ILE A 4 12.23 -7.86 16.56
N GLN A 5 12.48 -8.32 17.80
CA GLN A 5 13.63 -7.92 18.58
C GLN A 5 14.94 -8.20 17.86
N ILE A 6 15.05 -9.37 17.21
CA ILE A 6 16.24 -9.73 16.42
C ILE A 6 16.42 -8.76 15.25
N GLN A 7 15.36 -8.45 14.52
CA GLN A 7 15.41 -7.51 13.37
C GLN A 7 15.80 -6.09 13.81
N ILE A 8 15.30 -5.62 14.96
CA ILE A 8 15.71 -4.36 15.56
C ILE A 8 17.22 -4.35 15.81
N LEU A 9 17.73 -5.38 16.47
CA LEU A 9 19.18 -5.47 16.76
C LEU A 9 20.02 -5.56 15.49
N GLN A 10 19.59 -6.33 14.50
CA GLN A 10 20.26 -6.44 13.20
C GLN A 10 20.42 -5.07 12.53
N THR A 11 19.37 -4.27 12.52
CA THR A 11 19.38 -2.91 11.97
C THR A 11 20.35 -2.00 12.74
N LEU A 12 20.37 -2.09 14.06
CA LEU A 12 21.18 -1.26 14.93
C LEU A 12 22.67 -1.66 14.98
N LEU A 13 23.03 -2.86 14.51
CA LEU A 13 24.44 -3.27 14.42
C LEU A 13 25.22 -2.48 13.36
N GLU A 14 24.54 -1.85 12.41
CA GLU A 14 25.12 -0.90 11.46
C GLU A 14 25.42 0.48 12.09
N GLY A 15 24.89 0.77 13.27
CA GLY A 15 25.04 2.03 13.99
C GLY A 15 23.72 2.51 14.60
N GLU A 16 23.78 3.71 15.18
CA GLU A 16 22.60 4.43 15.67
C GLU A 16 21.66 4.75 14.50
N LYS A 17 20.36 4.53 14.68
CA LYS A 17 19.32 4.75 13.65
C LYS A 17 18.17 5.58 14.20
N SER A 18 17.50 6.31 13.31
CA SER A 18 16.21 6.91 13.64
C SER A 18 15.18 5.82 13.94
N VAL A 19 14.22 6.11 14.81
CA VAL A 19 13.16 5.15 15.13
C VAL A 19 12.37 4.73 13.89
N TYR A 20 12.13 5.64 12.97
CA TYR A 20 11.42 5.35 11.72
C TYR A 20 12.23 4.46 10.77
N GLU A 21 13.55 4.64 10.73
CA GLU A 21 14.44 3.75 9.97
C GLU A 21 14.43 2.32 10.55
N VAL A 22 14.34 2.18 11.88
CA VAL A 22 14.19 0.86 12.52
C VAL A 22 12.82 0.25 12.26
N ILE A 23 11.75 1.05 12.31
CA ILE A 23 10.39 0.60 11.96
C ILE A 23 10.35 0.06 10.53
N ASP A 24 10.97 0.74 9.57
CA ASP A 24 11.02 0.29 8.18
C ASP A 24 11.80 -1.03 8.00
N ASN A 25 12.79 -1.32 8.85
CA ASN A 25 13.66 -2.49 8.69
C ASN A 25 13.22 -3.74 9.47
N GLN A 26 12.03 -3.75 10.03
CA GLN A 26 11.40 -4.91 10.66
C GLN A 26 10.07 -5.27 9.96
N ASP A 27 9.45 -6.39 10.28
CA ASP A 27 8.25 -6.86 9.58
C ASP A 27 7.07 -7.25 10.51
N GLY A 28 7.08 -6.73 11.74
CA GLY A 28 5.93 -6.75 12.65
C GLY A 28 5.02 -5.54 12.46
N SER A 29 3.83 -5.60 13.06
CA SER A 29 2.95 -4.44 13.19
C SER A 29 3.54 -3.39 14.13
N LEU A 30 3.06 -2.14 14.05
CA LEU A 30 3.52 -1.07 14.94
C LEU A 30 3.34 -1.41 16.43
N PRO A 31 2.21 -1.97 16.89
CA PRO A 31 2.09 -2.44 18.27
C PRO A 31 3.14 -3.48 18.63
N GLU A 32 3.39 -4.49 17.78
CA GLU A 32 4.41 -5.52 18.02
C GLU A 32 5.83 -4.93 18.07
N PHE A 33 6.12 -3.95 17.23
CA PHE A 33 7.40 -3.21 17.25
C PHE A 33 7.59 -2.45 18.56
N LEU A 34 6.56 -1.71 18.99
CA LEU A 34 6.62 -0.93 20.24
C LEU A 34 6.85 -1.83 21.46
N GLU A 35 6.12 -2.94 21.53
CA GLU A 35 6.30 -3.94 22.59
C GLU A 35 7.74 -4.51 22.59
N ALA A 36 8.24 -4.90 21.42
CA ALA A 36 9.59 -5.44 21.26
C ALA A 36 10.68 -4.42 21.66
N LEU A 37 10.49 -3.14 21.30
CA LEU A 37 11.41 -2.07 21.67
C LEU A 37 11.41 -1.81 23.18
N GLU A 38 10.23 -1.77 23.81
CA GLU A 38 10.10 -1.59 25.26
C GLU A 38 10.78 -2.73 26.03
N GLU A 39 10.62 -3.97 25.59
CA GLU A 39 11.29 -5.12 26.18
C GLU A 39 12.81 -5.02 26.09
N LEU A 40 13.36 -4.68 24.91
CA LEU A 40 14.80 -4.48 24.72
C LEU A 40 15.38 -3.34 25.58
N GLN A 41 14.61 -2.28 25.78
CA GLN A 41 14.99 -1.17 26.69
C GLN A 41 14.97 -1.62 28.14
N ARG A 42 13.93 -2.33 28.58
CA ARG A 42 13.80 -2.86 29.94
C ARG A 42 14.93 -3.83 30.30
N GLU A 43 15.40 -4.61 29.32
CA GLU A 43 16.55 -5.51 29.46
C GLU A 43 17.91 -4.79 29.37
N GLY A 44 17.92 -3.48 29.09
CA GLY A 44 19.14 -2.69 28.98
C GLY A 44 19.98 -2.97 27.73
N ILE A 45 19.41 -3.63 26.72
CA ILE A 45 20.11 -4.01 25.49
C ILE A 45 20.18 -2.83 24.52
N VAL A 46 19.09 -2.05 24.41
CA VAL A 46 19.02 -0.83 23.60
C VAL A 46 18.57 0.36 24.43
N LYS A 47 18.80 1.56 23.89
CA LYS A 47 18.25 2.80 24.44
C LYS A 47 17.58 3.59 23.31
N PHE A 48 16.41 4.15 23.61
CA PHE A 48 15.72 5.12 22.77
C PHE A 48 15.86 6.49 23.39
N ASP A 49 16.42 7.44 22.66
CA ASP A 49 16.66 8.81 23.12
C ASP A 49 16.60 9.78 21.95
N SER A 50 15.83 10.85 22.11
CA SER A 50 15.76 11.95 21.13
C SER A 50 15.44 11.49 19.69
N GLY A 51 14.53 10.51 19.55
CA GLY A 51 14.09 9.98 18.25
C GLY A 51 15.02 8.93 17.64
N LYS A 52 16.09 8.57 18.32
CA LYS A 52 17.08 7.59 17.86
C LYS A 52 17.17 6.38 18.78
N ILE A 53 17.50 5.25 18.20
CA ILE A 53 17.72 3.98 18.91
C ILE A 53 19.18 3.56 18.71
N TYR A 54 19.80 3.10 19.77
CA TYR A 54 21.17 2.57 19.74
C TYR A 54 21.36 1.40 20.70
N ILE A 55 22.33 0.54 20.37
CA ILE A 55 22.69 -0.62 21.17
C ILE A 55 23.53 -0.17 22.39
N VAL A 56 23.16 -0.64 23.56
CA VAL A 56 23.92 -0.48 24.80
C VAL A 56 24.83 -1.70 25.01
N ASP A 57 24.29 -2.91 24.90
CA ASP A 57 25.07 -4.16 25.02
C ASP A 57 25.43 -4.70 23.62
N LYS A 58 26.56 -4.22 23.08
CA LYS A 58 27.08 -4.66 21.78
C LYS A 58 27.46 -6.14 21.75
N ASN A 59 28.04 -6.66 22.84
CA ASN A 59 28.47 -8.07 22.89
C ASN A 59 27.28 -9.01 22.78
N PHE A 60 26.14 -8.64 23.36
CA PHE A 60 24.91 -9.39 23.23
C PHE A 60 24.35 -9.31 21.80
N ALA A 61 24.29 -8.11 21.23
CA ALA A 61 23.69 -7.87 19.93
C ALA A 61 24.48 -8.52 18.77
N GLU A 62 25.82 -8.58 18.85
CA GLU A 62 26.69 -9.19 17.82
C GLU A 62 26.32 -10.64 17.48
N LYS A 63 25.64 -11.35 18.37
CA LYS A 63 25.14 -12.71 18.12
C LYS A 63 24.08 -12.78 17.01
N PHE A 64 23.46 -11.65 16.70
CA PHE A 64 22.34 -11.54 15.76
C PHE A 64 22.72 -10.80 14.46
N ARG A 65 24.01 -10.69 14.14
CA ARG A 65 24.48 -10.03 12.92
C ARG A 65 23.75 -10.55 11.69
N SER A 66 23.19 -9.61 10.91
CA SER A 66 22.55 -9.94 9.64
C SER A 66 23.57 -10.12 8.52
N ILE A 67 23.14 -10.78 7.46
CA ILE A 67 23.84 -10.81 6.17
C ILE A 67 23.04 -9.87 5.26
N ASP A 68 23.62 -8.74 4.87
CA ASP A 68 23.01 -7.88 3.86
C ASP A 68 23.13 -8.55 2.49
N ALA A 69 21.97 -8.90 1.94
CA ALA A 69 21.83 -9.53 0.62
C ALA A 69 20.88 -8.75 -0.29
N ARG A 70 20.44 -7.55 0.12
CA ARG A 70 19.57 -6.72 -0.70
C ARG A 70 20.34 -6.08 -1.86
N CYS A 71 19.72 -6.10 -3.03
CA CYS A 71 20.29 -5.47 -4.22
C CYS A 71 20.18 -3.94 -4.12
N GLU A 72 21.30 -3.24 -4.12
CA GLU A 72 21.35 -1.77 -4.04
C GLU A 72 20.71 -1.09 -5.25
N CYS A 73 20.81 -1.70 -6.48
CA CYS A 73 20.30 -1.06 -7.70
C CYS A 73 18.77 -0.97 -7.79
N CYS A 74 18.03 -1.79 -7.03
CA CYS A 74 16.57 -1.81 -7.03
C CYS A 74 15.98 -1.70 -5.61
N ALA A 75 16.80 -1.40 -4.60
CA ALA A 75 16.41 -1.38 -3.19
C ALA A 75 15.67 -2.67 -2.73
N GLY A 76 16.02 -3.82 -3.33
CA GLY A 76 15.41 -5.11 -3.03
C GLY A 76 14.07 -5.39 -3.71
N THR A 77 13.51 -4.47 -4.51
CA THR A 77 12.21 -4.68 -5.19
C THR A 77 12.26 -5.71 -6.32
N GLY A 78 13.45 -5.96 -6.89
CA GLY A 78 13.63 -6.84 -8.06
C GLY A 78 13.27 -6.20 -9.41
N TYR A 79 12.85 -4.94 -9.42
CA TYR A 79 12.43 -4.22 -10.63
C TYR A 79 13.34 -3.01 -10.89
N LYS A 80 13.83 -2.92 -12.13
CA LYS A 80 14.62 -1.79 -12.63
C LYS A 80 13.83 -1.12 -13.75
N ILE A 81 13.49 0.16 -13.57
CA ILE A 81 12.74 0.92 -14.58
C ILE A 81 13.51 0.92 -15.90
N ASN A 82 12.94 0.28 -16.93
CA ASN A 82 13.52 0.21 -18.25
C ASN A 82 13.26 1.50 -19.05
N ARG A 83 13.86 1.60 -20.26
CA ARG A 83 13.78 2.81 -21.09
C ARG A 83 12.33 3.18 -21.47
N PHE A 84 11.46 2.21 -21.74
CA PHE A 84 10.06 2.47 -22.08
C PHE A 84 9.33 3.10 -20.89
N TYR A 85 9.44 2.48 -19.72
CA TYR A 85 8.82 2.99 -18.51
C TYR A 85 9.46 4.27 -17.98
N ALA A 86 10.72 4.54 -18.26
CA ALA A 86 11.35 5.81 -17.91
C ALA A 86 10.73 7.01 -18.65
N LEU A 87 10.25 6.82 -19.88
CA LEU A 87 9.51 7.85 -20.62
C LEU A 87 8.13 8.08 -20.01
N ILE A 88 7.42 6.99 -19.64
CA ILE A 88 6.13 7.07 -18.94
C ILE A 88 6.31 7.79 -17.60
N LEU A 89 7.32 7.40 -16.81
CA LEU A 89 7.63 8.05 -15.53
C LEU A 89 7.82 9.56 -15.66
N SER A 90 8.59 10.00 -16.68
CA SER A 90 8.84 11.41 -16.89
C SER A 90 7.53 12.19 -17.11
N LYS A 91 6.65 11.67 -17.98
CA LYS A 91 5.36 12.30 -18.27
C LYS A 91 4.41 12.23 -17.07
N TYR A 92 4.37 11.08 -16.38
CA TYR A 92 3.57 10.89 -15.19
C TYR A 92 3.97 11.85 -14.06
N LYS A 93 5.28 12.05 -13.80
CA LYS A 93 5.78 13.03 -12.83
C LYS A 93 5.31 14.45 -13.14
N GLU A 94 5.26 14.86 -14.40
CA GLU A 94 4.70 16.18 -14.77
C GLU A 94 3.21 16.31 -14.44
N ILE A 95 2.43 15.26 -14.66
CA ILE A 95 1.01 15.21 -14.31
C ILE A 95 0.85 15.31 -12.78
N CYS A 96 1.63 14.56 -12.01
CA CYS A 96 1.56 14.53 -10.55
C CYS A 96 1.85 15.88 -9.88
N LYS A 97 2.58 16.80 -10.54
CA LYS A 97 2.80 18.15 -10.01
C LYS A 97 1.49 18.90 -9.70
N ASN A 98 0.44 18.60 -10.44
CA ASN A 98 -0.88 19.24 -10.34
C ASN A 98 -1.93 18.33 -9.64
N ARG A 99 -1.51 17.19 -9.08
CA ARG A 99 -2.39 16.29 -8.32
C ARG A 99 -3.03 17.02 -7.14
N PRO A 100 -4.34 16.85 -6.90
CA PRO A 100 -4.97 17.33 -5.68
C PRO A 100 -4.24 16.80 -4.45
N PRO A 101 -4.04 17.60 -3.40
CA PRO A 101 -3.41 17.13 -2.18
C PRO A 101 -4.28 16.09 -1.48
N ALA A 102 -3.65 15.17 -0.76
CA ALA A 102 -4.31 14.14 0.03
C ALA A 102 -5.28 14.76 1.04
N VAL A 103 -6.35 14.04 1.35
CA VAL A 103 -7.36 14.45 2.34
C VAL A 103 -7.46 13.36 3.41
N GLU A 104 -7.19 13.75 4.64
CA GLU A 104 -7.28 12.91 5.83
C GLU A 104 -8.62 12.15 5.90
N LYS A 105 -9.73 12.85 5.65
CA LYS A 105 -11.09 12.31 5.65
C LYS A 105 -11.28 11.06 4.75
N PHE A 106 -10.46 10.90 3.72
CA PHE A 106 -10.53 9.79 2.77
C PHE A 106 -9.36 8.81 2.93
N ASP A 107 -8.58 8.96 4.01
CA ASP A 107 -7.39 8.14 4.29
C ASP A 107 -6.42 8.08 3.10
N GLN A 108 -6.22 9.22 2.43
CA GLN A 108 -5.37 9.31 1.25
C GLN A 108 -3.90 9.42 1.62
N GLY A 109 -3.07 8.65 0.92
CA GLY A 109 -1.62 8.71 1.02
C GLY A 109 -1.01 8.01 -0.20
N PHE A 110 -0.34 8.78 -1.06
CA PHE A 110 0.14 8.21 -2.33
C PHE A 110 1.55 7.66 -2.25
N ILE A 111 1.78 6.58 -2.99
CA ILE A 111 3.10 6.01 -3.18
C ILE A 111 3.97 6.88 -4.10
N SER A 112 5.28 6.66 -4.05
CA SER A 112 6.23 7.35 -4.92
C SER A 112 5.92 7.07 -6.41
N GLU A 113 6.17 8.06 -7.27
CA GLU A 113 5.94 7.91 -8.71
C GLU A 113 6.75 6.76 -9.31
N ASP A 114 7.97 6.55 -8.82
CA ASP A 114 8.81 5.40 -9.20
C ASP A 114 8.17 4.07 -8.75
N GLY A 115 7.48 4.06 -7.60
CA GLY A 115 6.72 2.92 -7.09
C GLY A 115 5.54 2.57 -8.01
N VAL A 116 4.78 3.59 -8.46
CA VAL A 116 3.69 3.40 -9.43
C VAL A 116 4.21 2.76 -10.72
N ILE A 117 5.34 3.22 -11.24
CA ILE A 117 5.91 2.65 -12.47
C ILE A 117 6.41 1.21 -12.25
N ARG A 118 7.02 0.88 -11.12
CA ARG A 118 7.38 -0.51 -10.80
C ARG A 118 6.15 -1.41 -10.68
N ARG A 119 5.03 -0.89 -10.16
CA ARG A 119 3.75 -1.59 -10.15
C ARG A 119 3.28 -1.91 -11.57
N LEU A 120 3.39 -0.97 -12.50
CA LEU A 120 3.09 -1.19 -13.93
C LEU A 120 4.02 -2.24 -14.56
N GLU A 121 5.33 -2.19 -14.28
CA GLU A 121 6.28 -3.18 -14.79
C GLU A 121 5.93 -4.59 -14.31
N PHE A 122 5.54 -4.74 -13.04
CA PHE A 122 5.09 -6.02 -12.49
C PHE A 122 3.81 -6.52 -13.17
N ILE A 123 2.81 -5.66 -13.34
CA ILE A 123 1.55 -6.01 -14.01
C ILE A 123 1.82 -6.38 -15.48
N HIS A 124 2.78 -5.70 -16.13
CA HIS A 124 3.19 -6.01 -17.49
C HIS A 124 3.89 -7.39 -17.57
N GLU A 125 4.78 -7.69 -16.63
CA GLU A 125 5.41 -9.03 -16.54
C GLU A 125 4.38 -10.16 -16.44
N LYS A 126 3.26 -9.90 -15.73
CA LYS A 126 2.17 -10.88 -15.60
C LYS A 126 1.28 -11.00 -16.85
N GLY A 127 1.41 -10.09 -17.80
CA GLY A 127 0.58 -10.03 -19.00
C GLY A 127 -0.78 -9.35 -18.77
N ASP A 128 -1.12 -9.02 -17.55
CA ASP A 128 -2.41 -8.42 -17.19
C ASP A 128 -2.58 -7.01 -17.74
N ILE A 129 -1.47 -6.30 -18.06
CA ILE A 129 -1.50 -4.91 -18.54
C ILE A 129 -2.33 -4.69 -19.82
N TYR A 130 -2.52 -5.72 -20.60
CA TYR A 130 -3.27 -5.66 -21.87
C TYR A 130 -4.79 -5.83 -21.70
N GLU A 131 -5.27 -5.90 -20.49
CA GLU A 131 -6.66 -6.21 -20.16
C GLU A 131 -7.51 -4.97 -19.83
N LYS A 132 -8.77 -5.17 -19.44
CA LYS A 132 -9.67 -4.13 -18.94
C LYS A 132 -9.50 -3.97 -17.44
N PHE A 133 -9.24 -2.75 -16.98
CA PHE A 133 -8.98 -2.42 -15.60
C PHE A 133 -10.13 -1.72 -14.91
N PHE A 134 -10.43 -2.15 -13.69
CA PHE A 134 -11.32 -1.47 -12.75
C PHE A 134 -10.53 -1.06 -11.51
N ILE A 135 -10.46 0.23 -11.22
CA ILE A 135 -9.65 0.78 -10.11
C ILE A 135 -10.59 1.36 -9.05
N VAL A 136 -10.44 0.92 -7.80
CA VAL A 136 -11.23 1.37 -6.66
C VAL A 136 -10.36 2.24 -5.77
N GLY A 137 -10.56 3.57 -5.82
CA GLY A 137 -9.65 4.55 -5.25
C GLY A 137 -8.40 4.74 -6.12
N ASP A 138 -8.03 5.98 -6.44
CA ASP A 138 -6.89 6.26 -7.34
C ASP A 138 -6.17 7.57 -6.98
N ASP A 139 -5.92 7.80 -5.71
CA ASP A 139 -5.17 8.96 -5.26
C ASP A 139 -3.71 8.93 -5.71
N ASP A 140 -3.16 7.74 -5.98
CA ASP A 140 -1.89 7.53 -6.66
C ASP A 140 -1.88 8.04 -8.12
N LEU A 141 -3.06 8.21 -8.75
CA LEU A 141 -3.19 8.45 -10.20
C LEU A 141 -2.59 7.29 -11.03
N PHE A 142 -2.63 6.07 -10.49
CA PHE A 142 -2.17 4.87 -11.15
C PHE A 142 -2.84 4.68 -12.51
N SER A 143 -4.13 5.01 -12.64
CA SER A 143 -4.90 4.95 -13.88
C SER A 143 -4.29 5.78 -15.00
N LEU A 144 -3.78 6.98 -14.67
CA LEU A 144 -3.12 7.85 -15.65
C LEU A 144 -1.79 7.27 -16.10
N ALA A 145 -0.97 6.79 -15.15
CA ALA A 145 0.30 6.13 -15.48
C ALA A 145 0.08 4.88 -16.35
N LEU A 146 -0.94 4.06 -16.01
CA LEU A 146 -1.35 2.89 -16.78
C LEU A 146 -1.78 3.26 -18.19
N SER A 147 -2.66 4.26 -18.34
CA SER A 147 -3.19 4.69 -19.64
C SER A 147 -2.13 5.36 -20.52
N LEU A 148 -1.11 6.01 -19.94
CA LEU A 148 0.05 6.55 -20.67
C LEU A 148 0.86 5.48 -21.40
N THR A 149 0.73 4.21 -21.02
CA THR A 149 1.39 3.10 -21.72
C THR A 149 0.71 2.76 -23.05
N GLU A 150 -0.54 3.17 -23.26
CA GLU A 150 -1.40 2.83 -24.39
C GLU A 150 -1.64 1.30 -24.55
N LEU A 151 -1.36 0.50 -23.50
CA LEU A 151 -1.46 -0.96 -23.52
C LEU A 151 -2.83 -1.50 -23.09
N PRO A 152 -3.51 -0.94 -22.07
CA PRO A 152 -4.80 -1.47 -21.60
C PRO A 152 -5.91 -1.27 -22.62
N LYS A 153 -6.84 -2.24 -22.65
CA LYS A 153 -8.04 -2.15 -23.50
C LYS A 153 -8.98 -1.03 -23.04
N GLU A 154 -9.10 -0.86 -21.74
CA GLU A 154 -9.99 0.11 -21.10
C GLU A 154 -9.55 0.29 -19.65
N VAL A 155 -9.63 1.50 -19.10
CA VAL A 155 -9.39 1.80 -17.70
C VAL A 155 -10.58 2.57 -17.14
N VAL A 156 -11.21 2.03 -16.10
CA VAL A 156 -12.28 2.68 -15.36
C VAL A 156 -11.85 2.86 -13.91
N VAL A 157 -12.03 4.07 -13.40
CA VAL A 157 -11.77 4.46 -12.02
C VAL A 157 -13.06 4.79 -11.32
N VAL A 158 -13.21 4.33 -10.09
CA VAL A 158 -14.26 4.79 -9.18
C VAL A 158 -13.60 5.33 -7.89
N ASP A 159 -13.96 6.55 -7.50
CA ASP A 159 -13.41 7.23 -6.34
C ASP A 159 -14.47 8.09 -5.66
N ILE A 160 -14.41 8.23 -4.34
CA ILE A 160 -15.32 9.09 -3.59
C ILE A 160 -14.92 10.57 -3.69
N ASP A 161 -13.66 10.87 -3.98
CA ASP A 161 -13.14 12.21 -4.09
C ASP A 161 -13.40 12.81 -5.48
N GLU A 162 -14.44 13.64 -5.57
CA GLU A 162 -14.80 14.33 -6.81
C GLU A 162 -13.65 15.16 -7.40
N ARG A 163 -12.71 15.64 -6.58
CA ARG A 163 -11.55 16.42 -7.05
C ARG A 163 -10.61 15.54 -7.87
N LEU A 164 -10.38 14.29 -7.42
CA LEU A 164 -9.57 13.31 -8.14
C LEU A 164 -10.28 12.85 -9.42
N VAL A 165 -11.56 12.53 -9.35
CA VAL A 165 -12.38 12.16 -10.52
C VAL A 165 -12.31 13.25 -11.60
N ASN A 166 -12.53 14.51 -11.21
CA ASN A 166 -12.46 15.63 -12.15
C ASN A 166 -11.04 15.84 -12.70
N PHE A 167 -10.02 15.66 -11.88
CA PHE A 167 -8.62 15.76 -12.30
C PHE A 167 -8.27 14.67 -13.32
N ILE A 168 -8.58 13.41 -13.05
CA ILE A 168 -8.33 12.27 -13.95
C ILE A 168 -9.03 12.49 -15.28
N ASN A 169 -10.33 12.82 -15.28
CA ASN A 169 -11.08 13.04 -16.52
C ASN A 169 -10.56 14.22 -17.33
N ARG A 170 -10.12 15.30 -16.67
CA ARG A 170 -9.50 16.43 -17.36
C ARG A 170 -8.20 16.02 -18.03
N VAL A 171 -7.27 15.37 -17.32
CA VAL A 171 -6.01 14.90 -17.88
C VAL A 171 -6.24 13.90 -18.99
N ALA A 172 -7.19 12.97 -18.81
CA ALA A 172 -7.54 11.99 -19.83
C ALA A 172 -7.96 12.67 -21.15
N LYS A 173 -8.75 13.73 -21.06
CA LYS A 173 -9.18 14.52 -22.24
C LYS A 173 -8.01 15.28 -22.88
N GLU A 174 -7.18 15.96 -22.07
CA GLU A 174 -6.03 16.74 -22.53
C GLU A 174 -4.99 15.87 -23.24
N GLU A 175 -4.69 14.71 -22.66
CA GLU A 175 -3.68 13.76 -23.14
C GLU A 175 -4.22 12.66 -24.06
N LYS A 176 -5.56 12.64 -24.30
CA LYS A 176 -6.28 11.65 -25.10
C LYS A 176 -6.07 10.21 -24.60
N LEU A 177 -6.12 10.02 -23.29
CA LEU A 177 -5.95 8.71 -22.64
C LEU A 177 -7.28 7.93 -22.61
N ASN A 178 -7.17 6.60 -22.70
CA ASN A 178 -8.32 5.70 -22.59
C ASN A 178 -8.63 5.36 -21.10
N VAL A 179 -9.01 6.38 -20.35
CA VAL A 179 -9.45 6.25 -18.96
C VAL A 179 -10.67 7.12 -18.69
N SER A 180 -11.59 6.60 -17.88
CA SER A 180 -12.78 7.32 -17.41
C SER A 180 -12.91 7.15 -15.90
N ALA A 181 -13.16 8.23 -15.17
CA ALA A 181 -13.34 8.22 -13.74
C ALA A 181 -14.75 8.66 -13.33
N PHE A 182 -15.31 8.00 -12.31
CA PHE A 182 -16.67 8.22 -11.82
C PHE A 182 -16.66 8.41 -10.30
N VAL A 183 -17.52 9.31 -9.82
CA VAL A 183 -17.72 9.47 -8.37
C VAL A 183 -18.52 8.29 -7.85
N TYR A 184 -17.96 7.58 -6.89
CA TYR A 184 -18.61 6.41 -6.29
C TYR A 184 -18.23 6.26 -4.82
N ASP A 185 -19.22 5.97 -4.00
CA ASP A 185 -19.07 5.64 -2.59
C ASP A 185 -19.07 4.11 -2.44
N VAL A 186 -17.95 3.54 -1.99
CA VAL A 186 -17.79 2.09 -1.79
C VAL A 186 -18.78 1.48 -0.81
N GLN A 187 -19.43 2.29 0.05
CA GLN A 187 -20.53 1.83 0.90
C GLN A 187 -21.70 1.28 0.11
N LYS A 188 -21.93 1.85 -1.06
CA LYS A 188 -23.06 1.48 -1.92
C LYS A 188 -22.76 0.21 -2.71
N GLU A 189 -23.79 -0.44 -3.17
CA GLU A 189 -23.69 -1.51 -4.13
C GLU A 189 -23.04 -1.03 -5.43
N LEU A 190 -22.15 -1.87 -6.04
CA LEU A 190 -21.52 -1.50 -7.29
C LEU A 190 -22.58 -1.36 -8.39
N PRO A 191 -22.60 -0.24 -9.16
CA PRO A 191 -23.52 -0.07 -10.29
C PRO A 191 -23.44 -1.22 -11.29
N GLU A 192 -24.59 -1.62 -11.84
CA GLU A 192 -24.72 -2.79 -12.72
C GLU A 192 -23.83 -2.70 -13.96
N GLU A 193 -23.62 -1.50 -14.48
CA GLU A 193 -22.78 -1.22 -15.66
C GLU A 193 -21.30 -1.60 -15.46
N PHE A 194 -20.81 -1.65 -14.21
CA PHE A 194 -19.44 -2.04 -13.90
C PHE A 194 -19.29 -3.50 -13.52
N ARG A 195 -20.40 -4.20 -13.24
CA ARG A 195 -20.33 -5.58 -12.78
C ARG A 195 -19.91 -6.53 -13.88
N LYS A 196 -19.08 -7.50 -13.53
CA LYS A 196 -18.64 -8.61 -14.40
C LYS A 196 -18.16 -8.16 -15.78
N SER A 197 -17.51 -6.98 -15.86
CA SER A 197 -17.11 -6.32 -17.10
C SER A 197 -15.61 -6.20 -17.30
N PHE A 198 -14.82 -6.45 -16.26
CA PHE A 198 -13.37 -6.23 -16.24
C PHE A 198 -12.61 -7.51 -15.99
N ASP A 199 -11.32 -7.49 -16.33
CA ASP A 199 -10.40 -8.62 -16.18
C ASP A 199 -9.47 -8.45 -14.98
N VAL A 200 -9.17 -7.19 -14.64
CA VAL A 200 -8.22 -6.81 -13.59
C VAL A 200 -8.83 -5.75 -12.71
N PHE A 201 -8.72 -5.90 -11.37
CA PHE A 201 -8.96 -4.77 -10.47
C PHE A 201 -7.67 -4.34 -9.75
N VAL A 202 -7.61 -3.07 -9.37
CA VAL A 202 -6.54 -2.50 -8.54
C VAL A 202 -7.17 -1.67 -7.43
N THR A 203 -6.63 -1.78 -6.21
CA THR A 203 -7.05 -0.95 -5.08
C THR A 203 -5.94 -0.85 -4.04
N ASP A 204 -5.88 0.26 -3.33
CA ASP A 204 -5.14 0.39 -2.07
C ASP A 204 -6.18 0.56 -0.95
N PRO A 205 -6.59 -0.53 -0.28
CA PRO A 205 -7.70 -0.53 0.66
C PRO A 205 -7.28 0.02 2.02
N VAL A 206 -8.25 0.52 2.78
CA VAL A 206 -8.06 0.75 4.22
C VAL A 206 -7.72 -0.56 4.92
N GLU A 207 -6.71 -0.58 5.80
CA GLU A 207 -6.01 -1.80 6.25
C GLU A 207 -6.63 -2.49 7.49
N THR A 208 -7.88 -2.18 7.81
CA THR A 208 -8.69 -3.01 8.72
C THR A 208 -9.25 -4.24 7.99
N VAL A 209 -9.62 -5.28 8.73
CA VAL A 209 -10.25 -6.47 8.12
C VAL A 209 -11.53 -6.11 7.36
N ASP A 210 -12.36 -5.23 7.92
CA ASP A 210 -13.62 -4.80 7.28
C ASP A 210 -13.37 -3.87 6.09
N GLY A 211 -12.37 -3.00 6.17
CA GLY A 211 -11.95 -2.14 5.05
C GLY A 211 -11.48 -2.98 3.87
N ILE A 212 -10.52 -3.88 4.08
CA ILE A 212 -10.02 -4.77 3.05
C ILE A 212 -11.15 -5.62 2.46
N LYS A 213 -12.03 -6.18 3.30
CA LYS A 213 -13.19 -6.94 2.84
C LYS A 213 -14.09 -6.14 1.89
N LEU A 214 -14.38 -4.89 2.25
CA LEU A 214 -15.22 -4.00 1.46
C LEU A 214 -14.58 -3.66 0.11
N PHE A 215 -13.36 -3.13 0.13
CA PHE A 215 -12.68 -2.69 -1.10
C PHE A 215 -12.41 -3.85 -2.06
N LEU A 216 -11.92 -4.99 -1.56
CA LEU A 216 -11.75 -6.20 -2.39
C LEU A 216 -13.08 -6.67 -2.96
N SER A 217 -14.17 -6.65 -2.16
CA SER A 217 -15.50 -7.06 -2.66
C SER A 217 -15.97 -6.17 -3.81
N ARG A 218 -15.72 -4.86 -3.78
CA ARG A 218 -16.07 -3.94 -4.88
C ARG A 218 -15.26 -4.24 -6.13
N GLY A 219 -13.93 -4.42 -6.00
CA GLY A 219 -13.07 -4.84 -7.11
C GLY A 219 -13.51 -6.18 -7.70
N ILE A 220 -13.75 -7.18 -6.85
CA ILE A 220 -14.17 -8.53 -7.24
C ILE A 220 -15.54 -8.53 -7.93
N SER A 221 -16.49 -7.67 -7.49
CA SER A 221 -17.81 -7.53 -8.15
C SER A 221 -17.70 -7.06 -9.61
N ALA A 222 -16.64 -6.34 -9.96
CA ALA A 222 -16.40 -5.87 -11.32
C ALA A 222 -15.80 -6.94 -12.24
N LEU A 223 -15.23 -8.02 -11.69
CA LEU A 223 -14.53 -9.04 -12.47
C LEU A 223 -15.47 -10.02 -13.17
N ARG A 224 -15.11 -10.40 -14.39
CA ARG A 224 -15.97 -11.22 -15.25
C ARG A 224 -15.93 -12.72 -14.95
N GLY A 225 -14.93 -13.26 -14.27
CA GLY A 225 -14.90 -14.69 -13.95
C GLY A 225 -13.53 -15.28 -13.65
N ILE A 226 -13.41 -16.59 -13.78
CA ILE A 226 -12.17 -17.35 -13.56
C ILE A 226 -11.06 -16.82 -14.47
N GLY A 227 -9.84 -16.72 -13.93
CA GLY A 227 -8.67 -16.18 -14.62
C GLY A 227 -8.54 -14.65 -14.49
N SER A 228 -9.54 -13.95 -13.97
CA SER A 228 -9.40 -12.53 -13.63
C SER A 228 -8.43 -12.36 -12.46
N SER A 229 -7.78 -11.20 -12.41
CA SER A 229 -6.78 -10.91 -11.37
C SER A 229 -7.10 -9.64 -10.57
N GLY A 230 -6.49 -9.54 -9.40
CA GLY A 230 -6.57 -8.35 -8.55
C GLY A 230 -5.22 -7.98 -7.98
N TYR A 231 -4.99 -6.68 -7.83
CA TYR A 231 -3.79 -6.11 -7.23
C TYR A 231 -4.17 -5.18 -6.09
N PHE A 232 -3.56 -5.36 -4.93
CA PHE A 232 -3.83 -4.48 -3.79
C PHE A 232 -2.60 -4.30 -2.89
N GLY A 233 -2.53 -3.16 -2.22
CA GLY A 233 -1.55 -2.86 -1.20
C GLY A 233 -1.93 -3.47 0.16
N LEU A 234 -0.94 -3.88 0.96
CA LEU A 234 -1.11 -4.25 2.36
C LEU A 234 0.20 -4.01 3.10
N THR A 235 0.17 -3.18 4.15
CA THR A 235 1.34 -3.00 5.03
C THR A 235 1.38 -4.06 6.12
N THR A 236 2.58 -4.34 6.60
CA THR A 236 2.75 -5.10 7.85
C THR A 236 2.67 -4.20 9.08
N LEU A 237 2.81 -2.89 8.90
CA LEU A 237 2.84 -1.94 10.00
C LEU A 237 1.49 -1.85 10.72
N GLU A 238 0.40 -1.98 9.97
CA GLU A 238 -0.98 -1.95 10.47
C GLU A 238 -1.73 -3.28 10.27
N ALA A 239 -1.01 -4.32 9.84
CA ALA A 239 -1.56 -5.66 9.65
C ALA A 239 -0.62 -6.74 10.18
N SER A 240 -0.84 -7.16 11.43
CA SER A 240 -0.13 -8.28 12.06
C SER A 240 -0.35 -9.60 11.29
N ARG A 241 0.44 -10.61 11.62
CA ARG A 241 0.26 -11.96 11.03
C ARG A 241 -1.11 -12.56 11.34
N ARG A 242 -1.74 -12.18 12.44
CA ARG A 242 -3.11 -12.58 12.78
C ARG A 242 -4.11 -11.97 11.80
N LYS A 243 -3.99 -10.67 11.52
CA LYS A 243 -4.82 -9.96 10.54
C LYS A 243 -4.58 -10.51 9.14
N TRP A 244 -3.32 -10.79 8.75
CA TRP A 244 -3.01 -11.42 7.46
C TRP A 244 -3.72 -12.77 7.30
N PHE A 245 -3.73 -13.61 8.33
CA PHE A 245 -4.43 -14.89 8.29
C PHE A 245 -5.94 -14.74 7.97
N GLU A 246 -6.59 -13.75 8.57
CA GLU A 246 -8.01 -13.45 8.27
C GLU A 246 -8.20 -12.94 6.83
N ILE A 247 -7.29 -12.09 6.35
CA ILE A 247 -7.32 -11.56 4.98
C ILE A 247 -7.11 -12.69 3.95
N GLU A 248 -6.11 -13.54 4.17
CA GLU A 248 -5.84 -14.68 3.28
C GLU A 248 -7.04 -15.64 3.23
N ARG A 249 -7.67 -15.90 4.38
CA ARG A 249 -8.88 -16.71 4.45
C ARG A 249 -10.02 -16.10 3.63
N MET A 250 -10.26 -14.79 3.74
CA MET A 250 -11.28 -14.08 2.93
C MET A 250 -10.98 -14.18 1.43
N ILE A 251 -9.73 -14.02 1.02
CA ILE A 251 -9.32 -14.15 -0.39
C ILE A 251 -9.67 -15.54 -0.93
N LEU A 252 -9.37 -16.61 -0.18
CA LEU A 252 -9.72 -17.98 -0.55
C LEU A 252 -11.25 -18.19 -0.62
N GLU A 253 -12.00 -17.61 0.32
CA GLU A 253 -13.46 -17.67 0.36
C GLU A 253 -14.09 -16.96 -0.83
N MET A 254 -13.51 -15.83 -1.27
CA MET A 254 -13.92 -15.10 -2.47
C MET A 254 -13.60 -15.86 -3.78
N GLY A 255 -12.87 -16.97 -3.74
CA GLY A 255 -12.53 -17.81 -4.90
C GLY A 255 -11.17 -17.52 -5.53
N PHE A 256 -10.30 -16.80 -4.83
CA PHE A 256 -8.99 -16.40 -5.31
C PHE A 256 -7.85 -17.12 -4.58
N VAL A 257 -6.70 -17.17 -5.24
CA VAL A 257 -5.42 -17.54 -4.61
C VAL A 257 -4.43 -16.38 -4.72
N ILE A 258 -3.55 -16.26 -3.75
CA ILE A 258 -2.43 -15.33 -3.82
C ILE A 258 -1.36 -15.96 -4.70
N THR A 259 -1.00 -15.30 -5.79
CA THR A 259 0.04 -15.77 -6.72
C THR A 259 1.38 -15.09 -6.50
N ASP A 260 1.37 -13.85 -6.00
CA ASP A 260 2.58 -13.09 -5.71
C ASP A 260 2.39 -12.16 -4.51
N ILE A 261 3.47 -12.00 -3.75
CA ILE A 261 3.61 -10.99 -2.71
C ILE A 261 4.96 -10.31 -2.92
N LYS A 262 4.94 -9.05 -3.33
CA LYS A 262 6.13 -8.21 -3.42
C LYS A 262 6.25 -7.40 -2.14
N ARG A 263 7.12 -7.84 -1.23
CA ARG A 263 7.30 -7.22 0.08
C ARG A 263 7.95 -5.85 -0.03
N ARG A 264 7.43 -4.86 0.75
CA ARG A 264 7.97 -3.49 0.81
C ARG A 264 8.13 -2.86 -0.59
N PHE A 265 7.16 -3.12 -1.44
CA PHE A 265 7.21 -2.75 -2.85
C PHE A 265 6.76 -1.32 -3.10
N ASN A 266 5.78 -0.87 -2.35
CA ASN A 266 5.26 0.49 -2.39
C ASN A 266 5.88 1.29 -1.24
N VAL A 267 6.41 2.47 -1.55
CA VAL A 267 6.96 3.41 -0.56
C VAL A 267 6.09 4.65 -0.59
N TYR A 268 5.59 5.07 0.55
CA TYR A 268 4.81 6.30 0.74
C TYR A 268 5.78 7.41 1.21
N PRO A 269 6.21 8.29 0.32
CA PRO A 269 7.17 9.32 0.68
C PRO A 269 6.57 10.33 1.65
N ALA A 270 7.39 10.85 2.53
CA ALA A 270 7.03 11.93 3.45
C ALA A 270 6.89 13.25 2.68
N ASP A 271 5.89 13.35 1.82
CA ASP A 271 5.59 14.50 0.96
C ASP A 271 4.60 15.47 1.63
N GLU A 272 4.82 16.78 1.47
CA GLU A 272 3.97 17.84 2.01
C GLU A 272 2.53 17.83 1.44
N LYS A 273 2.31 17.20 0.28
CA LYS A 273 0.97 17.03 -0.32
C LYS A 273 0.31 15.70 0.06
N SER A 274 1.05 14.82 0.75
CA SER A 274 0.62 13.51 1.20
C SER A 274 0.41 13.50 2.72
N TYR A 275 0.67 12.39 3.38
CA TYR A 275 0.39 12.18 4.79
C TYR A 275 1.17 13.13 5.74
N ARG A 276 2.30 13.72 5.31
CA ARG A 276 3.08 14.63 6.15
C ARG A 276 2.28 15.84 6.64
N GLN A 277 1.29 16.32 5.87
CA GLN A 277 0.43 17.43 6.26
C GLN A 277 -0.41 17.13 7.51
N PHE A 278 -0.66 15.86 7.82
CA PHE A 278 -1.40 15.42 9.01
C PHE A 278 -0.63 14.44 9.91
N GLU A 279 0.69 14.34 9.71
CA GLU A 279 1.59 13.45 10.47
C GLU A 279 1.42 13.59 12.00
N GLU A 280 1.25 14.81 12.50
CA GLU A 280 1.09 15.08 13.94
C GLU A 280 -0.21 14.48 14.54
N LYS A 281 -1.16 14.08 13.69
CA LYS A 281 -2.39 13.43 14.11
C LYS A 281 -2.26 11.91 14.21
N LEU A 282 -1.26 11.32 13.55
CA LEU A 282 -1.03 9.89 13.57
C LEU A 282 -0.78 9.40 15.01
N PRO A 283 -1.43 8.32 15.45
CA PRO A 283 -1.20 7.76 16.78
C PRO A 283 0.27 7.44 17.05
N ILE A 284 0.99 6.89 16.07
CA ILE A 284 2.42 6.57 16.19
C ILE A 284 3.27 7.83 16.47
N PHE A 285 2.95 8.96 15.84
CA PHE A 285 3.63 10.22 16.12
C PHE A 285 3.42 10.67 17.57
N LYS A 286 2.21 10.55 18.10
CA LYS A 286 1.90 10.90 19.49
C LYS A 286 2.63 10.01 20.50
N ILE A 287 2.86 8.73 20.15
CA ILE A 287 3.59 7.77 20.98
C ILE A 287 5.10 8.08 20.96
N LEU A 288 5.66 8.29 19.78
CA LEU A 288 7.10 8.50 19.62
C LEU A 288 7.55 9.94 19.92
N GLY A 289 6.69 10.95 19.63
CA GLY A 289 6.95 12.37 19.89
C GLY A 289 7.91 13.05 18.91
N PHE A 290 8.20 12.43 17.76
CA PHE A 290 9.14 12.94 16.75
C PHE A 290 8.54 12.89 15.35
N LYS A 291 8.84 13.91 14.53
CA LYS A 291 8.51 13.92 13.11
C LYS A 291 9.37 12.92 12.36
N THR A 292 8.81 12.38 11.30
CA THR A 292 9.56 11.48 10.44
C THR A 292 10.68 12.22 9.70
N ASP A 293 11.82 11.57 9.59
CA ASP A 293 13.00 11.98 8.82
C ASP A 293 13.36 10.95 7.73
N TYR A 294 12.49 9.95 7.55
CA TYR A 294 12.73 8.78 6.70
C TYR A 294 11.41 8.29 6.08
N ASP A 295 11.47 7.80 4.84
CA ASP A 295 10.31 7.20 4.16
C ASP A 295 10.04 5.79 4.71
N TRP A 296 9.44 5.73 5.87
CA TRP A 296 9.26 4.53 6.68
C TRP A 296 8.01 3.72 6.36
N TYR A 297 6.98 4.39 5.83
CA TYR A 297 5.71 3.71 5.56
C TYR A 297 5.79 3.01 4.21
N THR A 298 5.71 1.69 4.25
CA THR A 298 5.79 0.83 3.08
C THR A 298 4.68 -0.21 3.09
N SER A 299 4.15 -0.56 1.92
CA SER A 299 3.23 -1.67 1.78
C SER A 299 3.77 -2.73 0.82
N SER A 300 3.24 -3.94 0.96
CA SER A 300 3.48 -5.04 0.04
C SER A 300 2.43 -5.01 -1.05
N LEU A 301 2.83 -5.25 -2.30
CA LEU A 301 1.91 -5.45 -3.40
C LEU A 301 1.53 -6.94 -3.49
N PHE A 302 0.26 -7.22 -3.40
CA PHE A 302 -0.33 -8.54 -3.59
C PHE A 302 -0.89 -8.67 -5.01
N ARG A 303 -0.72 -9.83 -5.63
CA ARG A 303 -1.48 -10.28 -6.78
C ARG A 303 -2.31 -11.49 -6.40
N ILE A 304 -3.59 -11.45 -6.71
CA ILE A 304 -4.52 -12.56 -6.55
C ILE A 304 -5.11 -12.94 -7.91
N GLU A 305 -5.47 -14.20 -8.08
CA GLU A 305 -6.06 -14.71 -9.31
C GLU A 305 -7.27 -15.60 -9.00
N ALA A 306 -8.34 -15.39 -9.73
CA ALA A 306 -9.59 -16.15 -9.60
C ALA A 306 -9.42 -17.57 -10.14
N VAL A 307 -9.48 -18.56 -9.26
CA VAL A 307 -9.44 -20.01 -9.57
C VAL A 307 -10.83 -20.64 -9.47
N LYS A 308 -11.77 -19.89 -8.91
CA LYS A 308 -13.21 -20.21 -8.88
C LYS A 308 -13.99 -18.99 -9.35
N GLU A 309 -15.29 -19.15 -9.56
CA GLU A 309 -16.17 -18.01 -9.85
C GLU A 309 -16.01 -16.96 -8.73
N PRO A 310 -15.65 -15.70 -9.07
CA PRO A 310 -15.49 -14.64 -8.10
C PRO A 310 -16.74 -14.40 -7.26
N ARG A 311 -16.60 -14.39 -5.95
CA ARG A 311 -17.70 -14.18 -4.99
C ARG A 311 -17.33 -13.08 -4.00
N PRO A 312 -17.81 -11.84 -4.20
CA PRO A 312 -17.59 -10.79 -3.22
C PRO A 312 -18.27 -11.17 -1.89
N LEU A 313 -17.65 -10.85 -0.76
CA LEU A 313 -18.23 -11.06 0.56
C LEU A 313 -19.22 -9.95 0.95
N VAL A 314 -19.17 -8.82 0.25
CA VAL A 314 -20.09 -7.69 0.38
C VAL A 314 -20.67 -7.37 -1.01
N GLU A 315 -21.91 -7.77 -1.28
CA GLU A 315 -22.60 -7.48 -2.54
C GLU A 315 -23.42 -6.18 -2.46
N GLY A 316 -24.26 -6.05 -1.44
CA GLY A 316 -25.12 -4.89 -1.21
C GLY A 316 -24.46 -3.71 -0.52
N GLU A 317 -25.25 -2.88 0.12
CA GLU A 317 -24.79 -1.74 0.89
C GLU A 317 -24.09 -2.21 2.18
N MET A 318 -22.94 -1.59 2.50
CA MET A 318 -22.24 -1.76 3.77
C MET A 318 -21.96 -0.38 4.36
N ILE A 319 -22.54 -0.10 5.53
CA ILE A 319 -22.31 1.16 6.23
C ILE A 319 -20.86 1.19 6.73
N ILE A 320 -20.13 2.22 6.35
CA ILE A 320 -18.80 2.51 6.86
C ILE A 320 -18.97 3.23 8.21
N ASP A 321 -18.55 2.56 9.26
CA ASP A 321 -18.37 3.15 10.58
C ASP A 321 -16.89 3.21 10.95
N GLU A 322 -16.60 3.61 12.18
CA GLU A 322 -15.21 3.76 12.66
C GLU A 322 -14.40 2.46 12.53
N ARG A 323 -15.03 1.28 12.59
CA ARG A 323 -14.35 -0.04 12.48
C ARG A 323 -13.79 -0.33 11.08
N VAL A 324 -14.29 0.32 10.05
CA VAL A 324 -13.76 0.20 8.69
C VAL A 324 -12.43 0.94 8.56
N TYR A 325 -12.29 2.07 9.26
CA TYR A 325 -11.09 2.91 9.17
C TYR A 325 -10.06 2.61 10.26
N LYS A 326 -10.48 2.05 11.40
CA LYS A 326 -9.64 1.95 12.58
C LYS A 326 -9.86 0.68 13.39
N ASP A 327 -8.77 0.07 13.78
CA ASP A 327 -8.68 -0.99 14.77
C ASP A 327 -7.47 -0.78 15.70
N GLU A 328 -7.18 -1.77 16.56
CA GLU A 328 -6.07 -1.69 17.52
C GLU A 328 -4.67 -1.59 16.88
N GLU A 329 -4.54 -1.93 15.60
CA GLU A 329 -3.28 -1.89 14.86
C GLU A 329 -3.11 -0.62 14.01
N SER A 330 -4.15 0.21 13.87
CA SER A 330 -4.19 1.41 13.03
C SER A 330 -3.44 2.59 13.69
N LEU A 331 -2.13 2.49 13.78
CA LEU A 331 -1.27 3.52 14.38
C LEU A 331 -0.71 4.53 13.38
N ALA A 332 -0.79 4.24 12.08
CA ALA A 332 -0.39 5.15 11.01
C ALA A 332 -1.56 5.79 10.27
N THR A 333 -2.79 5.47 10.67
CA THR A 333 -4.03 6.08 10.18
C THR A 333 -4.45 7.24 11.08
N PRO A 334 -4.83 8.43 10.55
CA PRO A 334 -5.03 9.65 11.33
C PRO A 334 -6.34 9.72 12.16
N TYR A 335 -7.19 8.74 12.13
CA TYR A 335 -8.49 8.72 12.83
C TYR A 335 -8.41 8.31 14.30
#